data_c5df4c9dab7351703b075fba2a07de33
#
_entry.id   c5df4c9dab7351703b075fba2a07de33
#
_cell.length_a   1.000
_cell.length_b   1.000
_cell.length_c   1.000
_cell.angle_alpha   90.00
_cell.angle_beta   90.00
_cell.angle_gamma   90.00
#
_symmetry.space_group_name_H-M   'P 1'
#
loop_
_entity.id
_entity.type
_entity.pdbx_description
1 polymer ?
#
loop_
_entity_poly.entity_id
_entity_poly.type
_entity_poly.pdbx_seq_one_letter_code
_entity_poly.pdbx_strand_id
1 'polypeptide(L)'
;MKLKKIVSGGQTGVDRGALDAALEARFPCGGWATHDRIAEDGRIHERYPLLELAGAGYEERTLKNVLDSDGTAIIYFAELEGGTRLTMEYCVEHGKPFEPIDASRLIPVDTALQLAGFVRQNRIAVLNFAGPRASKQPAAYDYARDTVRHLLKALRWRKPA
;
A
#
# COMPACT_ATOMS: atom_id res chain seq x y z
N MET A 1 -16.24 9.76 7.26
CA MET A 1 -14.82 9.91 7.62
C MET A 1 -13.99 9.92 6.34
N LYS A 2 -12.94 10.69 6.30
CA LYS A 2 -12.12 10.94 5.12
C LYS A 2 -10.78 10.21 5.24
N LEU A 3 -10.25 9.68 4.12
CA LEU A 3 -8.89 9.14 4.10
C LEU A 3 -7.89 10.21 4.57
N LYS A 4 -7.01 9.83 5.48
CA LYS A 4 -6.04 10.74 6.12
C LYS A 4 -4.59 10.35 5.88
N LYS A 5 -4.32 9.08 5.60
CA LYS A 5 -2.95 8.57 5.47
C LYS A 5 -2.90 7.32 4.60
N ILE A 6 -1.84 7.20 3.81
CA ILE A 6 -1.47 5.99 3.09
C ILE A 6 -0.23 5.39 3.75
N VAL A 7 -0.25 4.09 3.98
CA VAL A 7 0.90 3.37 4.56
C VAL A 7 1.29 2.18 3.70
N SER A 8 2.54 1.79 3.78
CA SER A 8 3.06 0.54 3.22
C SER A 8 4.36 0.15 3.89
N GLY A 9 4.91 -0.99 3.50
CA GLY A 9 6.18 -1.49 4.06
C GLY A 9 7.44 -0.95 3.40
N GLY A 10 7.33 -0.15 2.36
CA GLY A 10 8.48 0.44 1.68
C GLY A 10 9.27 -0.49 0.78
N GLN A 11 8.81 -1.72 0.53
CA GLN A 11 9.42 -2.62 -0.45
C GLN A 11 9.33 -2.02 -1.86
N THR A 12 10.20 -2.44 -2.77
CA THR A 12 10.07 -2.10 -4.20
C THR A 12 8.70 -2.53 -4.74
N GLY A 13 8.31 -2.02 -5.88
CA GLY A 13 7.04 -2.36 -6.50
C GLY A 13 5.86 -1.58 -5.91
N VAL A 14 4.79 -2.28 -5.52
CA VAL A 14 3.54 -1.67 -5.05
C VAL A 14 3.77 -0.73 -3.87
N ASP A 15 4.49 -1.17 -2.85
CA ASP A 15 4.71 -0.38 -1.63
C ASP A 15 5.31 0.99 -1.94
N ARG A 16 6.37 0.99 -2.72
CA ARG A 16 7.10 2.22 -3.05
C ARG A 16 6.37 3.10 -4.05
N GLY A 17 5.66 2.51 -5.00
CA GLY A 17 4.79 3.23 -5.92
C GLY A 17 3.70 4.02 -5.19
N ALA A 18 3.06 3.40 -4.20
CA ALA A 18 2.05 4.04 -3.38
C ALA A 18 2.63 5.21 -2.55
N LEU A 19 3.79 5.02 -1.93
CA LEU A 19 4.46 6.06 -1.16
C LEU A 19 4.91 7.23 -2.04
N ASP A 20 5.49 6.95 -3.20
CA ASP A 20 5.93 8.00 -4.12
C ASP A 20 4.77 8.88 -4.59
N ALA A 21 3.64 8.28 -4.95
CA ALA A 21 2.45 9.04 -5.34
C ALA A 21 1.92 9.91 -4.19
N ALA A 22 1.91 9.38 -2.97
CA ALA A 22 1.50 10.16 -1.79
C ALA A 22 2.45 11.33 -1.55
N LEU A 23 3.77 11.11 -1.60
CA LEU A 23 4.77 12.17 -1.44
C LEU A 23 4.64 13.25 -2.52
N GLU A 24 4.46 12.88 -3.77
CA GLU A 24 4.25 13.81 -4.89
C GLU A 24 3.01 14.69 -4.69
N ALA A 25 1.96 14.10 -4.13
CA ALA A 25 0.71 14.82 -3.82
C ALA A 25 0.76 15.57 -2.48
N ARG A 26 1.86 15.49 -1.75
CA ARG A 26 1.97 15.97 -0.37
C ARG A 26 0.85 15.41 0.52
N PHE A 27 0.46 14.18 0.27
CA PHE A 27 -0.52 13.46 1.08
C PHE A 27 0.22 12.71 2.19
N PRO A 28 -0.30 12.72 3.44
CA PRO A 28 0.35 12.03 4.55
C PRO A 28 0.57 10.54 4.24
N CYS A 29 1.78 10.07 4.44
CA CYS A 29 2.13 8.67 4.23
C CYS A 29 3.14 8.18 5.27
N GLY A 30 3.32 6.87 5.33
CA GLY A 30 4.24 6.25 6.26
C GLY A 30 4.10 4.74 6.27
N GLY A 31 4.20 4.16 7.44
CA GLY A 31 4.12 2.72 7.66
C GLY A 31 5.32 2.19 8.43
N TRP A 32 5.36 0.87 8.59
CA TRP A 32 6.43 0.16 9.26
C TRP A 32 7.37 -0.47 8.24
N ALA A 33 8.66 -0.23 8.40
CA ALA A 33 9.73 -0.91 7.67
C ALA A 33 10.31 -2.05 8.52
N THR A 34 11.07 -2.93 7.87
CA THR A 34 11.85 -3.96 8.55
C THR A 34 12.94 -3.34 9.44
N HIS A 35 13.54 -4.17 10.30
CA HIS A 35 14.76 -3.82 11.01
C HIS A 35 15.85 -3.37 10.01
N ASP A 36 16.57 -2.30 10.32
CA ASP A 36 17.55 -1.67 9.42
C ASP A 36 16.98 -1.14 8.09
N ARG A 37 15.65 -1.03 7.96
CA ARG A 37 15.00 -0.50 6.74
C ARG A 37 15.42 -1.28 5.49
N ILE A 38 15.47 -2.60 5.55
CA ILE A 38 15.92 -3.45 4.45
C ILE A 38 14.79 -3.68 3.45
N ALA A 39 15.07 -3.46 2.17
CA ALA A 39 14.26 -3.88 1.02
C ALA A 39 15.13 -4.70 0.05
N GLU A 40 14.53 -5.25 -1.01
CA GLU A 40 15.29 -6.09 -1.96
C GLU A 40 16.40 -5.31 -2.70
N ASP A 41 16.26 -3.99 -2.83
CA ASP A 41 17.25 -3.11 -3.46
C ASP A 41 18.21 -2.44 -2.46
N GLY A 42 18.21 -2.87 -1.21
CA GLY A 42 19.07 -2.34 -0.15
C GLY A 42 18.29 -1.54 0.89
N ARG A 43 18.96 -0.60 1.53
CA ARG A 43 18.35 0.26 2.56
C ARG A 43 17.34 1.22 1.93
N ILE A 44 16.13 1.27 2.50
CA ILE A 44 15.08 2.19 2.08
C ILE A 44 15.51 3.63 2.37
N HIS A 45 15.46 4.51 1.36
CA HIS A 45 15.85 5.89 1.46
C HIS A 45 15.08 6.65 2.55
N GLU A 46 15.76 7.54 3.27
CA GLU A 46 15.19 8.27 4.41
C GLU A 46 14.05 9.24 4.03
N ARG A 47 13.90 9.58 2.75
CA ARG A 47 12.77 10.40 2.28
C ARG A 47 11.42 9.74 2.53
N TYR A 48 11.37 8.42 2.64
CA TYR A 48 10.16 7.69 2.99
C TYR A 48 9.97 7.73 4.51
N PRO A 49 8.86 8.32 4.99
CA PRO A 49 8.64 8.52 6.43
C PRO A 49 8.17 7.26 7.12
N LEU A 50 8.96 6.20 7.02
CA LEU A 50 8.69 4.90 7.62
C LEU A 50 9.30 4.80 9.01
N LEU A 51 8.61 4.09 9.90
CA LEU A 51 9.13 3.72 11.20
C LEU A 51 9.78 2.33 11.11
N GLU A 52 10.97 2.19 11.66
CA GLU A 52 11.65 0.91 11.73
C GLU A 52 11.03 0.05 12.83
N LEU A 53 10.69 -1.18 12.49
CA LEU A 53 10.21 -2.17 13.47
C LEU A 53 11.38 -3.01 13.95
N ALA A 54 11.83 -2.77 15.18
CA ALA A 54 13.01 -3.42 15.74
C ALA A 54 12.90 -4.95 15.70
N GLY A 55 13.93 -5.62 15.20
CA GLY A 55 14.00 -7.08 15.10
C GLY A 55 13.11 -7.71 14.04
N ALA A 56 12.36 -6.92 13.26
CA ALA A 56 11.37 -7.46 12.34
C ALA A 56 11.95 -7.76 10.94
N GLY A 57 11.54 -8.90 10.39
CA GLY A 57 11.68 -9.21 8.97
C GLY A 57 10.43 -8.77 8.17
N TYR A 58 10.29 -9.31 6.96
CA TYR A 58 9.20 -8.95 6.06
C TYR A 58 7.82 -9.33 6.60
N GLU A 59 7.69 -10.51 7.21
CA GLU A 59 6.40 -11.00 7.71
C GLU A 59 5.88 -10.16 8.87
N GLU A 60 6.72 -9.88 9.86
CA GLU A 60 6.36 -9.09 11.05
C GLU A 60 5.99 -7.66 10.66
N ARG A 61 6.73 -7.05 9.75
CA ARG A 61 6.45 -5.73 9.22
C ARG A 61 5.13 -5.70 8.46
N THR A 62 4.85 -6.73 7.65
CA THR A 62 3.60 -6.87 6.92
C THR A 62 2.41 -6.95 7.88
N LEU A 63 2.51 -7.78 8.90
CA LEU A 63 1.46 -7.89 9.93
C LEU A 63 1.24 -6.55 10.64
N LYS A 64 2.31 -5.87 11.02
CA LYS A 64 2.21 -4.58 11.72
C LYS A 64 1.50 -3.52 10.91
N ASN A 65 1.78 -3.44 9.60
CA ASN A 65 1.08 -2.52 8.70
C ASN A 65 -0.42 -2.87 8.56
N VAL A 66 -0.77 -4.14 8.52
CA VAL A 66 -2.18 -4.56 8.53
C VAL A 66 -2.87 -4.15 9.83
N LEU A 67 -2.25 -4.41 10.97
CA LEU A 67 -2.84 -4.13 12.29
C LEU A 67 -3.02 -2.63 12.56
N ASP A 68 -2.06 -1.81 12.13
CA ASP A 68 -2.06 -0.37 12.40
C ASP A 68 -2.80 0.45 11.33
N SER A 69 -3.39 -0.20 10.33
CA SER A 69 -4.27 0.43 9.33
C SER A 69 -5.74 0.10 9.58
N ASP A 70 -6.64 0.83 8.92
CA ASP A 70 -8.07 0.56 8.98
C ASP A 70 -8.53 -0.40 7.89
N GLY A 71 -7.73 -0.56 6.84
CA GLY A 71 -7.99 -1.47 5.74
C GLY A 71 -6.79 -1.55 4.81
N THR A 72 -6.76 -2.58 3.97
CA THR A 72 -5.66 -2.85 3.05
C THR A 72 -6.14 -3.00 1.61
N ALA A 73 -5.52 -2.28 0.69
CA ALA A 73 -5.61 -2.52 -0.74
C ALA A 73 -4.56 -3.57 -1.11
N ILE A 74 -4.99 -4.70 -1.63
CA ILE A 74 -4.12 -5.82 -2.01
C ILE A 74 -4.07 -5.92 -3.52
N ILE A 75 -2.97 -5.46 -4.12
CA ILE A 75 -2.76 -5.49 -5.57
C ILE A 75 -2.00 -6.76 -5.92
N TYR A 76 -2.52 -7.52 -6.88
CA TYR A 76 -1.85 -8.70 -7.42
C TYR A 76 -2.07 -8.75 -8.95
N PHE A 77 -1.31 -9.59 -9.64
CA PHE A 77 -1.34 -9.72 -11.10
C PHE A 77 -1.67 -11.17 -11.46
N ALA A 78 -2.94 -11.42 -11.75
CA ALA A 78 -3.54 -12.71 -12.09
C ALA A 78 -3.53 -13.74 -10.94
N GLU A 79 -2.42 -13.91 -10.22
CA GLU A 79 -2.30 -14.86 -9.12
C GLU A 79 -1.92 -14.17 -7.81
N LEU A 80 -2.63 -14.54 -6.76
CA LEU A 80 -2.36 -14.08 -5.40
C LEU A 80 -1.36 -15.05 -4.75
N GLU A 81 -0.12 -14.61 -4.55
CA GLU A 81 0.97 -15.46 -4.08
C GLU A 81 1.93 -14.76 -3.11
N GLY A 82 2.79 -15.53 -2.48
CA GLY A 82 3.89 -15.03 -1.65
C GLY A 82 3.44 -14.10 -0.53
N GLY A 83 4.19 -13.02 -0.32
CA GLY A 83 3.91 -12.02 0.72
C GLY A 83 2.59 -11.29 0.53
N THR A 84 2.13 -11.15 -0.73
CA THR A 84 0.83 -10.54 -1.04
C THR A 84 -0.32 -11.43 -0.53
N ARG A 85 -0.22 -12.73 -0.73
CA ARG A 85 -1.18 -13.69 -0.19
C ARG A 85 -1.15 -13.71 1.34
N LEU A 86 0.04 -13.68 1.93
CA LEU A 86 0.19 -13.60 3.38
C LEU A 86 -0.50 -12.37 3.96
N THR A 87 -0.41 -11.23 3.29
CA THR A 87 -1.10 -10.01 3.69
C THR A 87 -2.62 -10.23 3.76
N MET A 88 -3.20 -10.88 2.77
CA MET A 88 -4.62 -11.22 2.77
C MET A 88 -4.98 -12.16 3.92
N GLU A 89 -4.16 -13.17 4.17
CA GLU A 89 -4.35 -14.11 5.27
C GLU A 89 -4.35 -13.38 6.62
N TYR A 90 -3.45 -12.44 6.83
CA TYR A 90 -3.44 -11.59 8.03
C TYR A 90 -4.69 -10.74 8.17
N CYS A 91 -5.19 -10.15 7.08
CA CYS A 91 -6.43 -9.39 7.10
C CYS A 91 -7.62 -10.27 7.54
N VAL A 92 -7.74 -11.47 6.99
CA VAL A 92 -8.80 -12.43 7.36
C VAL A 92 -8.67 -12.83 8.82
N GLU A 93 -7.48 -13.23 9.24
CA GLU A 93 -7.21 -13.69 10.62
C GLU A 93 -7.54 -12.62 11.66
N HIS A 94 -7.24 -11.37 11.37
CA HIS A 94 -7.42 -10.26 12.32
C HIS A 94 -8.70 -9.45 12.08
N GLY A 95 -9.58 -9.89 11.19
CA GLY A 95 -10.85 -9.22 10.93
C GLY A 95 -10.70 -7.80 10.34
N LYS A 96 -9.61 -7.55 9.61
CA LYS A 96 -9.36 -6.25 8.99
C LYS A 96 -9.97 -6.18 7.59
N PRO A 97 -10.67 -5.09 7.23
CA PRO A 97 -11.14 -4.90 5.87
C PRO A 97 -10.01 -4.94 4.86
N PHE A 98 -10.25 -5.57 3.73
CA PHE A 98 -9.30 -5.58 2.61
C PHE A 98 -10.03 -5.61 1.28
N GLU A 99 -9.40 -5.06 0.25
CA GLU A 99 -9.89 -5.04 -1.12
C GLU A 99 -8.86 -5.67 -2.04
N PRO A 100 -9.09 -6.91 -2.52
CA PRO A 100 -8.21 -7.55 -3.48
C PRO A 100 -8.44 -6.96 -4.88
N ILE A 101 -7.35 -6.61 -5.56
CA ILE A 101 -7.35 -6.01 -6.89
C ILE A 101 -6.49 -6.85 -7.83
N ASP A 102 -7.11 -7.44 -8.84
CA ASP A 102 -6.39 -8.08 -9.92
C ASP A 102 -5.98 -7.05 -10.98
N ALA A 103 -4.72 -6.63 -10.93
CA ALA A 103 -4.15 -5.64 -11.84
C ALA A 103 -4.04 -6.13 -13.29
N SER A 104 -4.18 -7.44 -13.54
CA SER A 104 -4.24 -7.98 -14.89
C SER A 104 -5.59 -7.73 -15.57
N ARG A 105 -6.62 -7.35 -14.80
CA ARG A 105 -7.99 -7.13 -15.27
C ARG A 105 -8.47 -5.69 -15.16
N LEU A 106 -7.91 -4.92 -14.25
CA LEU A 106 -8.32 -3.54 -13.96
C LEU A 106 -7.17 -2.58 -14.24
N ILE A 107 -7.44 -1.51 -14.95
CA ILE A 107 -6.50 -0.40 -15.12
C ILE A 107 -6.49 0.49 -13.88
N PRO A 108 -5.44 1.28 -13.64
CA PRO A 108 -5.30 2.08 -12.42
C PRO A 108 -6.48 3.02 -12.11
N VAL A 109 -7.09 3.64 -13.11
CA VAL A 109 -8.23 4.55 -12.89
C VAL A 109 -9.46 3.80 -12.35
N ASP A 110 -9.75 2.61 -12.87
CA ASP A 110 -10.88 1.80 -12.42
C ASP A 110 -10.61 1.23 -11.01
N THR A 111 -9.39 0.80 -10.76
CA THR A 111 -8.93 0.39 -9.43
C THR A 111 -9.10 1.51 -8.41
N ALA A 112 -8.73 2.73 -8.78
CA ALA A 112 -8.89 3.89 -7.90
C ALA A 112 -10.36 4.18 -7.55
N LEU A 113 -11.28 4.02 -8.50
CA LEU A 113 -12.71 4.17 -8.24
C LEU A 113 -13.23 3.09 -7.30
N GLN A 114 -12.80 1.84 -7.50
CA GLN A 114 -13.14 0.73 -6.61
C GLN A 114 -12.61 0.96 -5.19
N LEU A 115 -11.36 1.40 -5.06
CA LEU A 115 -10.75 1.72 -3.77
C LEU A 115 -11.41 2.93 -3.09
N ALA A 116 -11.84 3.95 -3.85
CA ALA A 116 -12.59 5.06 -3.28
C ALA A 116 -13.90 4.60 -2.65
N GLY A 117 -14.62 3.67 -3.30
CA GLY A 117 -15.79 3.02 -2.74
C GLY A 117 -15.47 2.24 -1.46
N PHE A 118 -14.41 1.43 -1.49
CA PHE A 118 -13.94 0.66 -0.34
C PHE A 118 -13.60 1.56 0.86
N VAL A 119 -12.87 2.63 0.63
CA VAL A 119 -12.52 3.62 1.66
C VAL A 119 -13.77 4.22 2.31
N ARG A 120 -14.76 4.61 1.51
CA ARG A 120 -16.01 5.20 2.02
C ARG A 120 -16.86 4.21 2.79
N GLN A 121 -17.07 3.01 2.22
CA GLN A 121 -17.91 1.97 2.83
C GLN A 121 -17.35 1.49 4.17
N ASN A 122 -16.04 1.36 4.29
CA ASN A 122 -15.37 0.88 5.50
C ASN A 122 -14.86 2.00 6.40
N ARG A 123 -15.12 3.27 6.07
CA ARG A 123 -14.70 4.45 6.84
C ARG A 123 -13.20 4.46 7.12
N ILE A 124 -12.40 4.13 6.12
CA ILE A 124 -10.95 3.99 6.24
C ILE A 124 -10.30 5.37 6.33
N ALA A 125 -9.60 5.64 7.42
CA ALA A 125 -8.76 6.81 7.59
C ALA A 125 -7.30 6.51 7.25
N VAL A 126 -6.81 5.31 7.55
CA VAL A 126 -5.46 4.84 7.22
C VAL A 126 -5.57 3.64 6.29
N LEU A 127 -5.13 3.80 5.06
CA LEU A 127 -5.15 2.76 4.02
C LEU A 127 -3.76 2.20 3.80
N ASN A 128 -3.62 0.90 4.03
CA ASN A 128 -2.41 0.15 3.73
C ASN A 128 -2.42 -0.33 2.28
N PHE A 129 -1.28 -0.24 1.60
CA PHE A 129 -1.08 -0.83 0.27
C PHE A 129 -0.11 -2.00 0.37
N ALA A 130 -0.48 -3.11 -0.25
CA ALA A 130 0.34 -4.31 -0.35
C ALA A 130 0.27 -4.89 -1.77
N GLY A 131 1.35 -5.52 -2.19
CA GLY A 131 1.45 -6.13 -3.50
C GLY A 131 2.86 -6.60 -3.81
N PRO A 132 3.09 -7.13 -5.02
CA PRO A 132 4.38 -7.69 -5.39
C PRO A 132 5.49 -6.64 -5.45
N ARG A 133 6.69 -7.09 -5.14
CA ARG A 133 7.92 -6.33 -5.34
C ARG A 133 8.32 -6.30 -6.82
N ALA A 134 9.17 -5.34 -7.18
CA ALA A 134 9.56 -5.10 -8.57
C ALA A 134 10.23 -6.30 -9.25
N SER A 135 11.03 -7.08 -8.52
CA SER A 135 11.69 -8.28 -9.06
C SER A 135 10.71 -9.37 -9.49
N LYS A 136 9.56 -9.45 -8.84
CA LYS A 136 8.50 -10.41 -9.19
C LYS A 136 7.55 -9.85 -10.25
N GLN A 137 7.30 -8.54 -10.24
CA GLN A 137 6.38 -7.89 -11.16
C GLN A 137 6.88 -6.49 -11.50
N PRO A 138 7.58 -6.32 -12.63
CA PRO A 138 8.13 -5.02 -13.03
C PRO A 138 7.09 -3.92 -13.20
N ALA A 139 5.84 -4.24 -13.56
CA ALA A 139 4.75 -3.28 -13.72
C ALA A 139 4.14 -2.80 -12.40
N ALA A 140 4.49 -3.39 -11.27
CA ALA A 140 3.84 -3.15 -9.97
C ALA A 140 4.00 -1.70 -9.49
N TYR A 141 5.19 -1.14 -9.63
CA TYR A 141 5.46 0.24 -9.20
C TYR A 141 4.58 1.26 -9.91
N ASP A 142 4.60 1.27 -11.24
CA ASP A 142 3.82 2.23 -12.03
C ASP A 142 2.32 2.05 -11.81
N TYR A 143 1.87 0.80 -11.73
CA TYR A 143 0.47 0.51 -11.46
C TYR A 143 0.00 1.11 -10.14
N ALA A 144 0.73 0.88 -9.06
CA ALA A 144 0.39 1.40 -7.73
C ALA A 144 0.46 2.92 -7.67
N ARG A 145 1.51 3.50 -8.27
CA ARG A 145 1.69 4.96 -8.33
C ARG A 145 0.52 5.63 -9.05
N ASP A 146 0.14 5.13 -10.21
CA ASP A 146 -0.98 5.67 -10.98
C ASP A 146 -2.31 5.47 -10.26
N THR A 147 -2.51 4.31 -9.64
CA THR A 147 -3.69 4.03 -8.82
C THR A 147 -3.86 5.05 -7.70
N VAL A 148 -2.80 5.31 -6.94
CA VAL A 148 -2.87 6.29 -5.83
C VAL A 148 -3.10 7.70 -6.34
N ARG A 149 -2.47 8.10 -7.44
CA ARG A 149 -2.73 9.41 -8.07
C ARG A 149 -4.21 9.58 -8.42
N HIS A 150 -4.82 8.58 -9.04
CA HIS A 150 -6.25 8.59 -9.37
C HIS A 150 -7.14 8.51 -8.13
N LEU A 151 -6.75 7.72 -7.12
CA LEU A 151 -7.48 7.61 -5.86
C LEU A 151 -7.58 8.96 -5.14
N LEU A 152 -6.48 9.68 -5.03
CA LEU A 152 -6.45 10.99 -4.38
C LEU A 152 -7.33 12.00 -5.13
N LYS A 153 -7.35 11.95 -6.46
CA LYS A 153 -8.28 12.77 -7.28
C LYS A 153 -9.73 12.38 -7.03
N ALA A 154 -10.04 11.09 -7.03
CA ALA A 154 -11.40 10.59 -6.77
C ALA A 154 -11.91 10.97 -5.38
N LEU A 155 -11.03 11.03 -4.40
CA LEU A 155 -11.32 11.49 -3.04
C LEU A 155 -11.23 13.00 -2.86
N ARG A 156 -11.01 13.74 -3.95
CA ARG A 156 -10.95 15.22 -4.02
C ARG A 156 -9.83 15.81 -3.14
N TRP A 157 -8.71 15.11 -3.01
CA TRP A 157 -7.53 15.68 -2.38
C TRP A 157 -6.99 16.85 -3.18
N ARG A 158 -6.70 17.96 -2.49
CA ARG A 158 -6.04 19.11 -3.08
C ARG A 158 -4.66 19.26 -2.44
N LYS A 159 -3.63 19.20 -3.30
CA LYS A 159 -2.26 19.37 -2.85
C LYS A 159 -2.11 20.75 -2.20
N PRO A 160 -1.54 20.83 -0.99
CA PRO A 160 -1.24 22.10 -0.35
C PRO A 160 -0.26 22.95 -1.18
N ALA A 161 -0.39 24.24 -1.10
CA ALA A 161 0.49 25.19 -1.76
C ALA A 161 1.97 25.04 -1.33
#